data_f30b2eea6de44cd2eb44fc8ee56eb8ea
#
_entry.id   f30b2eea6de44cd2eb44fc8ee56eb8ea
#
_cell.length_a   1.000
_cell.length_b   1.000
_cell.length_c   1.000
_cell.angle_alpha   90.00
_cell.angle_beta   90.00
_cell.angle_gamma   90.00
#
_symmetry.space_group_name_H-M   'P 1'
#
loop_
_entity.id
_entity.type
_entity.pdbx_description
1 polymer ?
#
loop_
_entity_poly.entity_id
_entity_poly.type
_entity_poly.pdbx_seq_one_letter_code
_entity_poly.pdbx_strand_id
1 'polypeptide(L)'
;MSKTKLKEVIEELKNNKIACAHLSYSTRQNLPYVIWSTDEVECTCADGSIAYKEETIALEVYYNKNDTKTTDKVEEILNATCGTYDTSGEIYIEDEGVCEVIYYFASA
;
A
#
# COMPACT_ATOMS: atom_id res chain seq x y z
N MET A 1 -2.30 16.29 9.88
CA MET A 1 -1.62 16.05 8.62
C MET A 1 -2.54 15.35 7.63
N SER A 2 -2.49 15.76 6.39
CA SER A 2 -3.33 15.20 5.34
C SER A 2 -2.78 13.86 4.83
N LYS A 3 -3.66 12.87 4.65
CA LYS A 3 -3.32 11.59 4.01
C LYS A 3 -3.91 11.56 2.60
N THR A 4 -3.76 12.65 1.88
CA THR A 4 -4.38 12.83 0.56
C THR A 4 -3.96 11.76 -0.45
N LYS A 5 -2.67 11.45 -0.53
CA LYS A 5 -2.17 10.44 -1.45
C LYS A 5 -2.70 9.04 -1.13
N LEU A 6 -2.75 8.71 0.17
CA LEU A 6 -3.31 7.42 0.60
C LEU A 6 -4.78 7.29 0.19
N LYS A 7 -5.57 8.33 0.40
CA LYS A 7 -6.98 8.32 0.00
C LYS A 7 -7.14 8.13 -1.51
N GLU A 8 -6.32 8.81 -2.29
CA GLU A 8 -6.35 8.69 -3.75
C GLU A 8 -5.97 7.29 -4.20
N VAL A 9 -4.95 6.69 -3.59
CA VAL A 9 -4.53 5.32 -3.89
C VAL A 9 -5.67 4.33 -3.59
N ILE A 10 -6.29 4.45 -2.40
CA ILE A 10 -7.39 3.57 -2.01
C ILE A 10 -8.56 3.70 -2.99
N GLU A 11 -8.90 4.93 -3.37
CA GLU A 11 -9.98 5.19 -4.30
C GLU A 11 -9.72 4.56 -5.67
N GLU A 12 -8.51 4.72 -6.19
CA GLU A 12 -8.12 4.12 -7.47
C GLU A 12 -8.09 2.60 -7.42
N LEU A 13 -7.69 2.01 -6.29
CA LEU A 13 -7.74 0.57 -6.11
C LEU A 13 -9.19 0.07 -6.20
N LYS A 14 -10.12 0.76 -5.53
CA LYS A 14 -11.54 0.42 -5.60
C LYS A 14 -12.10 0.57 -7.01
N ASN A 15 -11.71 1.63 -7.72
CA ASN A 15 -12.15 1.87 -9.10
C ASN A 15 -11.68 0.76 -10.03
N ASN A 16 -10.56 0.12 -9.72
CA ASN A 16 -10.02 -0.99 -10.49
C ASN A 16 -10.44 -2.35 -9.92
N LYS A 17 -11.42 -2.36 -9.01
CA LYS A 17 -11.99 -3.56 -8.39
C LYS A 17 -10.96 -4.39 -7.61
N ILE A 18 -9.99 -3.73 -7.01
CA ILE A 18 -9.02 -4.36 -6.13
C ILE A 18 -9.43 -4.06 -4.69
N ALA A 19 -9.75 -5.10 -3.93
CA ALA A 19 -10.16 -4.95 -2.54
C ALA A 19 -9.01 -4.42 -1.68
N CYS A 20 -9.31 -3.51 -0.77
CA CYS A 20 -8.29 -2.88 0.08
C CYS A 20 -8.82 -2.70 1.49
N ALA A 21 -8.00 -3.01 2.50
CA ALA A 21 -8.35 -2.83 3.90
C ALA A 21 -7.17 -2.32 4.71
N HIS A 22 -7.46 -1.72 5.86
CA HIS A 22 -6.46 -1.22 6.79
C HIS A 22 -6.09 -2.32 7.79
N LEU A 23 -4.81 -2.62 7.93
CA LEU A 23 -4.22 -3.59 8.85
C LEU A 23 -4.56 -5.06 8.56
N SER A 24 -5.82 -5.39 8.37
CA SER A 24 -6.23 -6.77 8.09
C SER A 24 -7.68 -6.82 7.61
N TYR A 25 -8.08 -7.99 7.13
CA TYR A 25 -9.47 -8.29 6.86
C TYR A 25 -10.04 -9.13 8.00
N SER A 26 -11.29 -8.87 8.37
CA SER A 26 -11.99 -9.66 9.39
C SER A 26 -12.37 -11.05 8.88
N THR A 27 -12.47 -11.21 7.56
CA THR A 27 -12.77 -12.48 6.91
C THR A 27 -11.78 -12.72 5.78
N ARG A 28 -11.66 -13.98 5.36
CA ARG A 28 -10.77 -14.33 4.25
C ARG A 28 -11.24 -13.66 2.95
N GLN A 29 -10.30 -13.07 2.22
CA GLN A 29 -10.58 -12.39 0.96
C GLN A 29 -10.10 -13.23 -0.22
N ASN A 30 -10.78 -13.06 -1.36
CA ASN A 30 -10.34 -13.64 -2.63
C ASN A 30 -9.20 -12.79 -3.21
N LEU A 31 -8.24 -13.44 -3.84
CA LEU A 31 -7.15 -12.74 -4.54
C LEU A 31 -7.67 -12.06 -5.82
N PRO A 32 -7.12 -10.93 -6.22
CA PRO A 32 -6.10 -10.16 -5.50
C PRO A 32 -6.72 -9.27 -4.43
N TYR A 33 -5.95 -8.95 -3.39
CA TYR A 33 -6.37 -7.96 -2.41
C TYR A 33 -5.16 -7.22 -1.86
N VAL A 34 -5.42 -6.09 -1.21
CA VAL A 34 -4.40 -5.19 -0.68
C VAL A 34 -4.68 -4.90 0.78
N ILE A 35 -3.63 -4.89 1.60
CA ILE A 35 -3.71 -4.46 2.99
C ILE A 35 -2.73 -3.31 3.16
N TRP A 36 -3.18 -2.19 3.73
CA TRP A 36 -2.29 -1.07 3.98
C TRP A 36 -2.11 -0.83 5.48
N SER A 37 -0.96 -0.29 5.84
CA SER A 37 -0.66 0.10 7.22
C SER A 37 0.35 1.25 7.20
N THR A 38 0.47 1.93 8.34
CA THR A 38 1.52 2.93 8.52
C THR A 38 2.78 2.18 8.94
N ASP A 39 3.80 2.22 8.07
CA ASP A 39 5.05 1.51 8.29
C ASP A 39 5.99 2.30 9.20
N GLU A 40 6.10 3.60 8.95
CA GLU A 40 7.03 4.45 9.67
C GLU A 40 6.42 5.84 9.85
N VAL A 41 6.71 6.44 11.00
CA VAL A 41 6.29 7.82 11.30
C VAL A 41 7.51 8.61 11.74
N GLU A 42 7.79 9.71 11.05
CA GLU A 42 8.85 10.63 11.42
C GLU A 42 8.25 11.95 11.90
N CYS A 43 8.74 12.43 13.03
CA CYS A 43 8.29 13.71 13.58
C CYS A 43 9.46 14.68 13.68
N THR A 44 9.24 15.89 13.23
CA THR A 44 10.19 17.01 13.41
C THR A 44 9.63 17.94 14.45
N CYS A 45 10.39 18.17 15.54
CA CYS A 45 9.96 19.01 16.65
C CYS A 45 10.57 20.39 16.55
N ALA A 46 9.79 21.40 16.96
CA ALA A 46 10.24 22.77 17.08
C ALA A 46 9.63 23.36 18.36
N ASP A 47 10.48 23.98 19.19
CA ASP A 47 10.06 24.64 20.44
C ASP A 47 9.21 23.74 21.36
N GLY A 48 9.59 22.47 21.46
CA GLY A 48 8.91 21.52 22.35
C GLY A 48 7.59 20.96 21.82
N SER A 49 7.26 21.23 20.56
CA SER A 49 6.06 20.69 19.94
C SER A 49 6.39 20.07 18.57
N ILE A 50 5.48 19.26 18.06
CA ILE A 50 5.65 18.63 16.74
C ILE A 50 5.31 19.67 15.68
N ALA A 51 6.32 20.10 14.90
CA ALA A 51 6.15 21.03 13.80
C ALA A 51 5.76 20.33 12.51
N TYR A 52 6.20 19.08 12.33
CA TYR A 52 5.98 18.32 11.11
C TYR A 52 5.93 16.82 11.41
N LYS A 53 5.02 16.16 10.73
CA LYS A 53 4.86 14.71 10.86
C LYS A 53 4.76 14.09 9.47
N GLU A 54 5.61 13.11 9.19
CA GLU A 54 5.60 12.40 7.93
C GLU A 54 5.33 10.92 8.17
N GLU A 55 4.41 10.35 7.41
CA GLU A 55 4.06 8.94 7.50
C GLU A 55 4.38 8.22 6.20
N THR A 56 5.02 7.06 6.33
CA THR A 56 5.24 6.14 5.21
C THR A 56 4.21 5.03 5.29
N ILE A 57 3.54 4.78 4.18
CA ILE A 57 2.52 3.74 4.08
C ILE A 57 3.13 2.51 3.44
N ALA A 58 2.85 1.35 4.04
CA ALA A 58 3.15 0.06 3.45
C ALA A 58 1.88 -0.49 2.82
N LEU A 59 1.94 -0.82 1.54
CA LEU A 59 0.83 -1.37 0.77
C LEU A 59 1.18 -2.79 0.40
N GLU A 60 0.61 -3.75 1.11
CA GLU A 60 0.87 -5.18 0.89
C GLU A 60 -0.11 -5.72 -0.13
N VAL A 61 0.41 -6.10 -1.30
CA VAL A 61 -0.41 -6.60 -2.42
C VAL A 61 -0.27 -8.12 -2.48
N TYR A 62 -1.40 -8.82 -2.36
CA TYR A 62 -1.46 -10.27 -2.42
C TYR A 62 -2.14 -10.72 -3.71
N TYR A 63 -1.51 -11.61 -4.44
CA TYR A 63 -2.00 -12.03 -5.74
C TYR A 63 -1.60 -13.47 -6.04
N ASN A 64 -2.30 -14.09 -6.99
CA ASN A 64 -1.99 -15.45 -7.44
C ASN A 64 -0.71 -15.44 -8.27
N LYS A 65 0.12 -16.48 -8.15
CA LYS A 65 1.40 -16.57 -8.88
C LYS A 65 1.24 -16.46 -10.39
N ASN A 66 0.07 -16.75 -10.92
CA ASN A 66 -0.22 -16.66 -12.36
C ASN A 66 -0.78 -15.31 -12.77
N ASP A 67 -1.03 -14.42 -11.80
CA ASP A 67 -1.55 -13.08 -12.06
C ASP A 67 -0.39 -12.13 -12.35
N THR A 68 -0.31 -11.67 -13.59
CA THR A 68 0.75 -10.74 -14.02
C THR A 68 0.26 -9.31 -14.16
N LYS A 69 -1.01 -9.06 -13.81
CA LYS A 69 -1.65 -7.75 -14.06
C LYS A 69 -1.82 -6.90 -12.82
N THR A 70 -2.05 -7.51 -11.66
CA THR A 70 -2.35 -6.77 -10.43
C THR A 70 -1.20 -5.85 -10.01
N THR A 71 0.02 -6.35 -9.97
CA THR A 71 1.17 -5.52 -9.58
C THR A 71 1.40 -4.39 -10.57
N ASP A 72 1.24 -4.65 -11.86
CA ASP A 72 1.38 -3.62 -12.89
C ASP A 72 0.35 -2.52 -12.70
N LYS A 73 -0.89 -2.89 -12.38
CA LYS A 73 -1.97 -1.94 -12.13
C LYS A 73 -1.69 -1.10 -10.88
N VAL A 74 -1.23 -1.73 -9.81
CA VAL A 74 -0.89 -1.03 -8.56
C VAL A 74 0.26 -0.04 -8.81
N GLU A 75 1.28 -0.45 -9.54
CA GLU A 75 2.41 0.42 -9.88
C GLU A 75 1.96 1.61 -10.73
N GLU A 76 1.07 1.38 -11.68
CA GLU A 76 0.49 2.43 -12.49
C GLU A 76 -0.26 3.46 -11.62
N ILE A 77 -1.04 2.98 -10.67
CA ILE A 77 -1.77 3.83 -9.71
C ILE A 77 -0.78 4.65 -8.88
N LEU A 78 0.26 4.02 -8.35
CA LEU A 78 1.26 4.70 -7.53
C LEU A 78 2.04 5.74 -8.33
N ASN A 79 2.40 5.43 -9.57
CA ASN A 79 3.07 6.38 -10.46
C ASN A 79 2.22 7.62 -10.71
N ALA A 80 0.92 7.41 -10.96
CA ALA A 80 0.00 8.52 -11.25
C ALA A 80 -0.29 9.36 -10.00
N THR A 81 -0.38 8.73 -8.83
CA THR A 81 -0.80 9.39 -7.58
C THR A 81 0.37 9.96 -6.79
N CYS A 82 1.44 9.19 -6.63
CA CYS A 82 2.55 9.51 -5.74
C CYS A 82 3.81 9.94 -6.48
N GLY A 83 4.01 9.45 -7.69
CA GLY A 83 5.19 9.71 -8.49
C GLY A 83 6.40 8.86 -8.12
N THR A 84 6.62 8.61 -6.84
CA THR A 84 7.73 7.78 -6.35
C THR A 84 7.25 6.78 -5.32
N TYR A 85 7.87 5.61 -5.31
CA TYR A 85 7.61 4.57 -4.31
C TYR A 85 8.79 3.61 -4.25
N ASP A 86 8.89 2.87 -3.15
CA ASP A 86 9.85 1.77 -3.00
C ASP A 86 9.09 0.45 -3.05
N THR A 87 9.77 -0.63 -3.37
CA THR A 87 9.15 -1.95 -3.42
C THR A 87 10.08 -3.02 -2.82
N SER A 88 9.47 -4.02 -2.18
CA SER A 88 10.20 -5.13 -1.57
C SER A 88 10.66 -6.19 -2.57
N GLY A 89 10.07 -6.22 -3.76
CA GLY A 89 10.20 -7.37 -4.66
C GLY A 89 9.21 -8.47 -4.28
N GLU A 90 9.18 -9.55 -5.03
CA GLU A 90 8.20 -10.61 -4.82
C GLU A 90 8.56 -11.56 -3.70
N ILE A 91 7.57 -11.93 -2.91
CA ILE A 91 7.66 -12.92 -1.83
C ILE A 91 6.61 -13.99 -2.12
N TYR A 92 7.04 -15.25 -2.19
CA TYR A 92 6.11 -16.35 -2.44
C TYR A 92 5.79 -17.09 -1.13
N ILE A 93 4.50 -17.21 -0.83
CA ILE A 93 4.01 -17.92 0.37
C ILE A 93 3.58 -19.31 -0.08
N GLU A 94 4.48 -20.29 0.03
CA GLU A 94 4.27 -21.65 -0.50
C GLU A 94 3.01 -22.35 0.01
N ASP A 95 2.75 -22.25 1.29
CA ASP A 95 1.63 -22.96 1.91
C ASP A 95 0.29 -22.50 1.37
N GLU A 96 0.22 -21.27 0.88
CA GLU A 96 -1.03 -20.69 0.40
C GLU A 96 -1.07 -20.52 -1.12
N GLY A 97 0.05 -20.71 -1.81
CA GLY A 97 0.13 -20.48 -3.25
C GLY A 97 -0.06 -19.03 -3.63
N VAL A 98 0.31 -18.11 -2.74
CA VAL A 98 0.07 -16.67 -2.86
C VAL A 98 1.38 -15.93 -2.97
N CYS A 99 1.42 -14.92 -3.82
CA CYS A 99 2.55 -14.00 -3.89
C CYS A 99 2.23 -12.70 -3.18
N GLU A 100 3.25 -12.07 -2.61
CA GLU A 100 3.14 -10.78 -1.94
C GLU A 100 4.20 -9.83 -2.47
N VAL A 101 3.82 -8.59 -2.71
CA VAL A 101 4.75 -7.48 -2.96
C VAL A 101 4.34 -6.34 -2.05
N ILE A 102 5.31 -5.70 -1.41
CA ILE A 102 5.04 -4.57 -0.54
C ILE A 102 5.57 -3.30 -1.21
N TYR A 103 4.73 -2.29 -1.29
CA TYR A 103 5.09 -0.97 -1.81
C TYR A 103 5.07 0.04 -0.67
N TYR A 104 6.02 0.97 -0.69
CA TYR A 104 6.14 2.00 0.34
C TYR A 104 6.06 3.38 -0.30
N PHE A 105 5.22 4.25 0.24
CA PHE A 105 5.08 5.61 -0.27
C PHE A 105 4.71 6.59 0.84
N ALA A 106 5.01 7.86 0.62
CA ALA A 106 4.65 8.92 1.56
C ALA A 106 3.15 9.20 1.47
N SER A 107 2.48 9.32 2.61
CA SER A 107 1.02 9.48 2.68
C SER A 107 0.52 10.86 2.26
N ALA A 108 1.38 11.85 2.24
CA ALA A 108 1.02 13.24 1.91
C ALA A 108 1.80 13.77 0.74
#